data_9c3b925e82f93e4ffeb7bb82175939a7
#
_entry.id   9c3b925e82f93e4ffeb7bb82175939a7
#
_cell.length_a   1.000
_cell.length_b   1.000
_cell.length_c   1.000
_cell.angle_alpha   90.00
_cell.angle_beta   90.00
_cell.angle_gamma   90.00
#
_symmetry.space_group_name_H-M   'P 1'
#
loop_
_entity.id
_entity.type
_entity.pdbx_description
1 polymer ?
#
loop_
_entity_poly.entity_id
_entity_poly.type
_entity_poly.pdbx_seq_one_letter_code
_entity_poly.pdbx_strand_id
1 'polypeptide(L)'
;MEIKQYIQENEERFLNELFSLIRTPSISALPSHKDDMLACAERWRQLLLEAGADEAMVMPSEGHPLVYAEKRVSPDAPTVLVYAHYDVMPAEPLELWKSQPFEPEVRDGRIWARGADDDKGQSMIQVKAFEYLIREGLLRHNVKFIFEGEEEIGSPSLNAFLKAHKELLKADVILVSDTSMLGADLPSLTTGLRGLAYWEIEVTGPNRDLHSGHFGGAVANPINVLCDLLSKVIDADGRITVPHFYDDVEEVPAAEREMIAQIPFDEKKYMEAIGVKALKGEKGYSTLERNSCRPSFDVCGIWGGYTGEGSKTVLPSKAYAKVSSRLVPHQQHEKISQLFVDYLTQQAPDYVQVKVTPLHGGEGYVCPIDHPAYQAAEKGFEKAFGKKPLAVRRGGSIPIISDFEQILGIKTILMGFGLESDAIHSPNENFSLDIFRKGIEAVVEFHQQYNK
;
A
#
# COMPACT_ATOMS: atom_id res chain seq x y z
N MET A 1 6.58 -15.35 31.96
CA MET A 1 6.79 -13.89 32.24
C MET A 1 5.68 -13.09 31.58
N GLU A 2 5.19 -12.04 32.21
CA GLU A 2 4.19 -11.14 31.58
C GLU A 2 4.85 -10.38 30.43
N ILE A 3 4.10 -10.20 29.31
CA ILE A 3 4.64 -9.59 28.08
C ILE A 3 5.23 -8.20 28.29
N LYS A 4 4.60 -7.36 29.12
CA LYS A 4 5.09 -5.99 29.40
C LYS A 4 6.44 -6.00 30.12
N GLN A 5 6.61 -6.92 31.06
CA GLN A 5 7.87 -7.10 31.76
C GLN A 5 8.95 -7.61 30.80
N TYR A 6 8.60 -8.56 29.93
CA TYR A 6 9.52 -9.07 28.91
C TYR A 6 10.02 -7.99 27.96
N ILE A 7 9.10 -7.15 27.46
CA ILE A 7 9.44 -6.02 26.60
C ILE A 7 10.39 -5.07 27.32
N GLN A 8 10.04 -4.68 28.55
CA GLN A 8 10.85 -3.74 29.35
C GLN A 8 12.27 -4.28 29.63
N GLU A 9 12.41 -5.55 29.95
CA GLU A 9 13.71 -6.18 30.24
C GLU A 9 14.59 -6.36 28.99
N ASN A 10 13.98 -6.40 27.78
CA ASN A 10 14.69 -6.67 26.53
C ASN A 10 14.70 -5.48 25.55
N GLU A 11 14.14 -4.33 25.91
CA GLU A 11 13.99 -3.20 24.99
C GLU A 11 15.31 -2.74 24.37
N GLU A 12 16.36 -2.61 25.17
CA GLU A 12 17.68 -2.21 24.66
C GLU A 12 18.21 -3.20 23.61
N ARG A 13 18.01 -4.49 23.82
CA ARG A 13 18.38 -5.53 22.86
C ARG A 13 17.53 -5.42 21.59
N PHE A 14 16.21 -5.26 21.71
CA PHE A 14 15.30 -5.11 20.57
C PHE A 14 15.68 -3.90 19.71
N LEU A 15 15.98 -2.78 20.34
CA LEU A 15 16.42 -1.59 19.64
C LEU A 15 17.78 -1.79 18.96
N ASN A 16 18.75 -2.44 19.61
CA ASN A 16 20.04 -2.72 19.00
C ASN A 16 19.92 -3.65 17.78
N GLU A 17 19.04 -4.64 17.83
CA GLU A 17 18.76 -5.52 16.70
C GLU A 17 18.08 -4.76 15.55
N LEU A 18 17.07 -3.93 15.81
CA LEU A 18 16.46 -3.05 14.81
C LEU A 18 17.49 -2.07 14.22
N PHE A 19 18.31 -1.46 15.04
CA PHE A 19 19.36 -0.52 14.62
C PHE A 19 20.41 -1.18 13.72
N SER A 20 20.70 -2.47 13.95
CA SER A 20 21.60 -3.23 13.07
C SER A 20 21.05 -3.37 11.65
N LEU A 21 19.72 -3.49 11.50
CA LEU A 21 19.04 -3.53 10.21
C LEU A 21 18.99 -2.13 9.55
N ILE A 22 18.65 -1.11 10.32
CA ILE A 22 18.54 0.27 9.83
C ILE A 22 19.88 0.78 9.31
N ARG A 23 20.99 0.48 9.99
CA ARG A 23 22.35 0.85 9.53
C ARG A 23 22.77 0.21 8.23
N THR A 24 22.03 -0.78 7.75
CA THR A 24 22.23 -1.35 6.42
C THR A 24 21.26 -0.65 5.46
N PRO A 25 21.73 0.26 4.58
CA PRO A 25 20.89 1.06 3.70
C PRO A 25 20.40 0.21 2.52
N SER A 26 19.42 -0.65 2.77
CA SER A 26 18.83 -1.56 1.79
C SER A 26 17.91 -0.82 0.82
N ILE A 27 18.48 0.04 -0.01
CA ILE A 27 17.74 0.86 -0.98
C ILE A 27 17.59 0.07 -2.28
N SER A 28 16.43 -0.55 -2.48
CA SER A 28 16.14 -1.44 -3.63
C SER A 28 16.25 -0.75 -4.98
N ALA A 29 15.85 0.54 -5.05
CA ALA A 29 15.85 1.33 -6.27
C ALA A 29 17.26 1.65 -6.82
N LEU A 30 18.32 1.49 -6.02
CA LEU A 30 19.68 1.89 -6.38
C LEU A 30 20.61 0.69 -6.52
N PRO A 31 21.14 0.43 -7.75
CA PRO A 31 22.07 -0.70 -7.98
C PRO A 31 23.34 -0.68 -7.13
N SER A 32 23.75 0.51 -6.65
CA SER A 32 24.90 0.68 -5.74
C SER A 32 24.70 0.02 -4.36
N HIS A 33 23.46 -0.24 -3.96
CA HIS A 33 23.11 -0.86 -2.66
C HIS A 33 22.80 -2.37 -2.76
N LYS A 34 23.18 -3.02 -3.87
CA LYS A 34 22.94 -4.45 -4.07
C LYS A 34 23.53 -5.32 -2.95
N ASP A 35 24.74 -4.97 -2.47
CA ASP A 35 25.41 -5.70 -1.39
C ASP A 35 24.73 -5.43 -0.05
N ASP A 36 24.20 -4.21 0.16
CA ASP A 36 23.42 -3.86 1.35
C ASP A 36 22.10 -4.64 1.39
N MET A 37 21.46 -4.83 0.23
CA MET A 37 20.24 -5.65 0.11
C MET A 37 20.50 -7.08 0.61
N LEU A 38 21.59 -7.71 0.13
CA LEU A 38 21.96 -9.05 0.56
C LEU A 38 22.34 -9.09 2.05
N ALA A 39 23.10 -8.10 2.52
CA ALA A 39 23.50 -8.01 3.93
C ALA A 39 22.29 -7.85 4.87
N CYS A 40 21.30 -7.06 4.47
CA CYS A 40 20.04 -6.88 5.21
C CYS A 40 19.22 -8.18 5.24
N ALA A 41 19.06 -8.86 4.10
CA ALA A 41 18.38 -10.15 4.03
C ALA A 41 19.05 -11.20 4.93
N GLU A 42 20.39 -11.28 4.92
CA GLU A 42 21.14 -12.19 5.77
C GLU A 42 21.01 -11.85 7.25
N ARG A 43 20.94 -10.55 7.61
CA ARG A 43 20.69 -10.13 8.99
C ARG A 43 19.28 -10.52 9.46
N TRP A 44 18.25 -10.36 8.61
CA TRP A 44 16.91 -10.86 8.93
C TRP A 44 16.86 -12.36 9.12
N ARG A 45 17.55 -13.13 8.25
CA ARG A 45 17.66 -14.59 8.38
C ARG A 45 18.24 -14.97 9.76
N GLN A 46 19.30 -14.30 10.19
CA GLN A 46 19.92 -14.55 11.50
C GLN A 46 18.97 -14.21 12.65
N LEU A 47 18.29 -13.04 12.61
CA LEU A 47 17.35 -12.62 13.64
C LEU A 47 16.16 -13.58 13.78
N LEU A 48 15.66 -14.13 12.68
CA LEU A 48 14.58 -15.12 12.71
C LEU A 48 15.01 -16.43 13.37
N LEU A 49 16.24 -16.90 13.12
CA LEU A 49 16.82 -18.05 13.82
C LEU A 49 17.04 -17.76 15.31
N GLU A 50 17.59 -16.59 15.66
CA GLU A 50 17.77 -16.13 17.03
C GLU A 50 16.44 -16.02 17.79
N ALA A 51 15.35 -15.65 17.10
CA ALA A 51 13.99 -15.59 17.64
C ALA A 51 13.35 -16.98 17.84
N GLY A 52 13.91 -18.04 17.30
CA GLY A 52 13.50 -19.40 17.52
C GLY A 52 12.82 -20.10 16.34
N ALA A 53 12.98 -19.61 15.12
CA ALA A 53 12.59 -20.34 13.91
C ALA A 53 13.38 -21.66 13.80
N ASP A 54 12.74 -22.72 13.30
CA ASP A 54 13.37 -24.02 13.08
C ASP A 54 14.34 -23.97 11.89
N GLU A 55 13.98 -23.17 10.87
CA GLU A 55 14.82 -22.90 9.72
C GLU A 55 14.62 -21.47 9.21
N ALA A 56 15.66 -20.88 8.62
CA ALA A 56 15.59 -19.64 7.90
C ALA A 56 16.63 -19.59 6.78
N MET A 57 16.23 -19.09 5.61
CA MET A 57 17.07 -19.04 4.42
C MET A 57 16.86 -17.76 3.63
N VAL A 58 17.91 -17.32 2.94
CA VAL A 58 17.83 -16.29 1.91
C VAL A 58 17.60 -16.99 0.57
N MET A 59 16.49 -16.74 -0.05
CA MET A 59 16.05 -17.38 -1.29
C MET A 59 16.26 -16.43 -2.47
N PRO A 60 16.82 -16.92 -3.58
CA PRO A 60 16.98 -16.10 -4.79
C PRO A 60 15.63 -15.79 -5.43
N SER A 61 15.53 -14.61 -6.04
CA SER A 61 14.45 -14.20 -6.94
C SER A 61 15.03 -13.71 -8.27
N GLU A 62 14.17 -13.25 -9.17
CA GLU A 62 14.61 -12.58 -10.40
C GLU A 62 15.27 -11.21 -10.11
N GLY A 63 14.98 -10.62 -8.96
CA GLY A 63 15.55 -9.35 -8.49
C GLY A 63 16.29 -9.46 -7.17
N HIS A 64 15.83 -8.75 -6.12
CA HIS A 64 16.42 -8.85 -4.79
C HIS A 64 15.94 -10.12 -4.08
N PRO A 65 16.79 -10.78 -3.25
CA PRO A 65 16.44 -12.03 -2.60
C PRO A 65 15.33 -11.84 -1.57
N LEU A 66 14.59 -12.92 -1.29
CA LEU A 66 13.61 -12.97 -0.22
C LEU A 66 14.19 -13.74 0.98
N VAL A 67 13.69 -13.42 2.17
CA VAL A 67 14.00 -14.19 3.39
C VAL A 67 12.79 -15.05 3.72
N TYR A 68 12.99 -16.35 3.81
CA TYR A 68 11.98 -17.29 4.30
C TYR A 68 12.41 -17.84 5.65
N ALA A 69 11.46 -18.00 6.57
CA ALA A 69 11.69 -18.76 7.80
C ALA A 69 10.41 -19.50 8.23
N GLU A 70 10.59 -20.55 9.03
CA GLU A 70 9.48 -21.37 9.50
C GLU A 70 9.69 -21.86 10.94
N LYS A 71 8.59 -21.87 11.70
CA LYS A 71 8.45 -22.61 12.97
C LYS A 71 7.27 -23.55 12.87
N ARG A 72 7.52 -24.84 13.00
CA ARG A 72 6.49 -25.90 13.05
C ARG A 72 6.17 -26.29 14.46
N VAL A 73 4.91 -26.13 14.85
CA VAL A 73 4.39 -26.60 16.14
C VAL A 73 3.76 -27.97 15.97
N SER A 74 2.93 -28.17 14.94
CA SER A 74 2.29 -29.44 14.62
C SER A 74 1.86 -29.47 13.15
N PRO A 75 1.88 -30.64 12.50
CA PRO A 75 1.38 -30.79 11.12
C PRO A 75 -0.10 -30.40 10.95
N ASP A 76 -0.91 -30.59 12.01
CA ASP A 76 -2.36 -30.34 12.00
C ASP A 76 -2.72 -28.94 12.51
N ALA A 77 -1.74 -28.16 12.99
CA ALA A 77 -1.98 -26.81 13.46
C ALA A 77 -2.14 -25.83 12.27
N PRO A 78 -3.03 -24.84 12.38
CA PRO A 78 -3.11 -23.78 11.37
C PRO A 78 -1.78 -23.07 11.24
N THR A 79 -1.58 -22.45 10.08
CA THR A 79 -0.33 -21.74 9.74
C THR A 79 -0.62 -20.26 9.50
N VAL A 80 0.11 -19.38 10.18
CA VAL A 80 0.16 -17.95 9.92
C VAL A 80 1.41 -17.64 9.09
N LEU A 81 1.24 -17.00 7.94
CA LEU A 81 2.33 -16.48 7.13
C LEU A 81 2.48 -14.98 7.42
N VAL A 82 3.60 -14.57 7.97
CA VAL A 82 3.94 -13.15 8.18
C VAL A 82 4.68 -12.64 6.96
N TYR A 83 4.13 -11.60 6.34
CA TYR A 83 4.78 -10.88 5.26
C TYR A 83 5.27 -9.52 5.75
N ALA A 84 6.45 -9.12 5.25
CA ALA A 84 7.05 -7.83 5.47
C ALA A 84 8.05 -7.51 4.34
N HIS A 85 8.58 -6.29 4.30
CA HIS A 85 9.67 -5.93 3.40
C HIS A 85 10.88 -5.37 4.16
N TYR A 86 12.06 -5.52 3.58
CA TYR A 86 13.30 -5.06 4.20
C TYR A 86 14.01 -3.97 3.40
N ASP A 87 13.55 -3.68 2.20
CA ASP A 87 14.01 -2.54 1.44
C ASP A 87 13.42 -1.24 1.96
N VAL A 88 14.03 -0.14 1.58
CA VAL A 88 13.63 1.20 2.01
C VAL A 88 13.77 2.19 0.86
N MET A 89 12.98 3.26 0.90
CA MET A 89 13.10 4.39 -0.02
C MET A 89 14.45 5.10 0.11
N PRO A 90 14.97 5.73 -0.98
CA PRO A 90 16.08 6.67 -0.90
C PRO A 90 15.85 7.76 0.16
N ALA A 91 16.90 8.22 0.80
CA ALA A 91 16.82 9.19 1.90
C ALA A 91 16.84 10.66 1.46
N GLU A 92 17.08 10.95 0.18
CA GLU A 92 17.13 12.31 -0.38
C GLU A 92 15.79 13.05 -0.22
N PRO A 93 15.82 14.37 -0.01
CA PRO A 93 17.00 15.23 0.10
C PRO A 93 17.64 15.22 1.50
N LEU A 94 18.95 14.91 1.57
CA LEU A 94 19.69 14.68 2.83
C LEU A 94 19.77 15.91 3.72
N GLU A 95 19.77 17.10 3.13
CA GLU A 95 19.87 18.38 3.84
C GLU A 95 18.64 18.72 4.72
N LEU A 96 17.53 17.99 4.52
CA LEU A 96 16.32 18.17 5.34
C LEU A 96 16.29 17.23 6.56
N TRP A 97 17.20 16.28 6.66
CA TRP A 97 17.30 15.42 7.83
C TRP A 97 17.96 16.13 9.02
N LYS A 98 17.40 15.95 10.20
CA LYS A 98 17.94 16.47 11.47
C LYS A 98 19.03 15.56 12.05
N SER A 99 19.03 14.27 11.68
CA SER A 99 20.02 13.25 12.00
C SER A 99 20.37 12.46 10.76
N GLN A 100 21.43 11.67 10.76
CA GLN A 100 21.80 10.84 9.61
C GLN A 100 20.73 9.76 9.37
N PRO A 101 20.20 9.60 8.14
CA PRO A 101 19.04 8.74 7.87
C PRO A 101 19.27 7.27 8.21
N PHE A 102 20.50 6.78 8.15
CA PHE A 102 20.86 5.37 8.46
C PHE A 102 21.67 5.22 9.76
N GLU A 103 21.71 6.26 10.59
CA GLU A 103 22.25 6.20 11.96
C GLU A 103 21.09 6.43 12.94
N PRO A 104 20.37 5.35 13.31
CA PRO A 104 19.16 5.46 14.13
C PRO A 104 19.45 6.01 15.52
N GLU A 105 18.62 6.92 15.97
CA GLU A 105 18.67 7.48 17.32
C GLU A 105 17.29 7.49 17.98
N VAL A 106 17.28 7.37 19.31
CA VAL A 106 16.08 7.57 20.09
C VAL A 106 16.04 9.01 20.60
N ARG A 107 15.01 9.76 20.22
CA ARG A 107 14.78 11.14 20.63
C ARG A 107 13.28 11.36 20.84
N ASP A 108 12.91 12.03 21.92
CA ASP A 108 11.52 12.36 22.25
C ASP A 108 10.56 11.16 22.23
N GLY A 109 11.05 9.97 22.68
CA GLY A 109 10.26 8.74 22.70
C GLY A 109 9.99 8.13 21.32
N ARG A 110 10.77 8.49 20.31
CA ARG A 110 10.65 8.00 18.93
C ARG A 110 12.02 7.53 18.41
N ILE A 111 12.02 6.56 17.52
CA ILE A 111 13.17 6.13 16.73
C ILE A 111 13.19 6.98 15.46
N TRP A 112 14.27 7.64 15.17
CA TRP A 112 14.45 8.49 14.00
C TRP A 112 15.45 7.87 13.05
N ALA A 113 14.99 7.41 11.92
CA ALA A 113 15.80 6.90 10.80
C ALA A 113 14.93 6.51 9.61
N ARG A 114 15.51 6.37 8.41
CA ARG A 114 14.88 5.72 7.26
C ARG A 114 14.68 4.23 7.54
N GLY A 115 13.45 3.71 7.33
CA GLY A 115 13.07 2.34 7.66
C GLY A 115 12.71 2.13 9.14
N ALA A 116 12.62 3.20 9.93
CA ALA A 116 12.24 3.10 11.34
C ALA A 116 10.77 2.68 11.51
N ASP A 117 9.90 3.12 10.63
CA ASP A 117 8.50 2.70 10.54
C ASP A 117 8.32 1.75 9.36
N ASP A 118 8.71 2.15 8.17
CA ASP A 118 8.48 1.54 6.88
C ASP A 118 9.71 0.76 6.36
N ASP A 119 9.73 -0.58 6.50
CA ASP A 119 8.87 -1.46 7.30
C ASP A 119 9.68 -2.21 8.38
N LYS A 120 11.01 -1.89 8.55
CA LYS A 120 11.91 -2.62 9.48
C LYS A 120 11.42 -2.56 10.92
N GLY A 121 10.84 -1.41 11.35
CA GLY A 121 10.29 -1.26 12.69
C GLY A 121 9.03 -2.08 12.91
N GLN A 122 8.08 -2.04 12.00
CA GLN A 122 6.85 -2.83 12.09
C GLN A 122 7.13 -4.33 11.92
N SER A 123 8.04 -4.70 11.02
CA SER A 123 8.52 -6.08 10.87
C SER A 123 9.17 -6.62 12.15
N MET A 124 9.95 -5.78 12.85
CA MET A 124 10.56 -6.17 14.12
C MET A 124 9.52 -6.45 15.21
N ILE A 125 8.37 -5.75 15.21
CA ILE A 125 7.25 -6.05 16.11
C ILE A 125 6.81 -7.52 15.95
N GLN A 126 6.65 -7.99 14.71
CA GLN A 126 6.25 -9.36 14.40
C GLN A 126 7.28 -10.37 14.92
N VAL A 127 8.56 -10.10 14.68
CA VAL A 127 9.66 -11.00 15.11
C VAL A 127 9.77 -11.04 16.63
N LYS A 128 9.59 -9.91 17.34
CA LYS A 128 9.68 -9.90 18.81
C LYS A 128 8.47 -10.49 19.50
N ALA A 129 7.29 -10.38 18.92
CA ALA A 129 6.10 -11.11 19.36
C ALA A 129 6.29 -12.63 19.21
N PHE A 130 6.78 -13.07 18.05
CA PHE A 130 7.12 -14.47 17.80
C PHE A 130 8.16 -15.00 18.77
N GLU A 131 9.26 -14.28 19.00
CA GLU A 131 10.31 -14.65 19.97
C GLU A 131 9.75 -14.87 21.38
N TYR A 132 8.90 -13.94 21.86
CA TYR A 132 8.24 -14.08 23.15
C TYR A 132 7.37 -15.33 23.23
N LEU A 133 6.56 -15.57 22.20
CA LEU A 133 5.64 -16.74 22.18
C LEU A 133 6.40 -18.08 22.20
N ILE A 134 7.53 -18.16 21.52
CA ILE A 134 8.41 -19.33 21.55
C ILE A 134 9.00 -19.49 22.94
N ARG A 135 9.62 -18.44 23.47
CA ARG A 135 10.32 -18.46 24.75
C ARG A 135 9.43 -18.88 25.92
N GLU A 136 8.21 -18.40 25.93
CA GLU A 136 7.21 -18.71 26.98
C GLU A 136 6.39 -19.97 26.69
N GLY A 137 6.64 -20.66 25.57
CA GLY A 137 5.91 -21.86 25.19
C GLY A 137 4.43 -21.60 24.91
N LEU A 138 4.09 -20.41 24.42
CA LEU A 138 2.71 -19.96 24.18
C LEU A 138 2.24 -20.13 22.75
N LEU A 139 3.16 -20.35 21.79
CA LEU A 139 2.82 -20.56 20.39
C LEU A 139 2.07 -21.89 20.21
N ARG A 140 0.92 -21.83 19.52
CA ARG A 140 0.01 -22.99 19.32
C ARG A 140 -0.23 -23.34 17.85
N HIS A 141 0.29 -22.56 16.92
CA HIS A 141 0.16 -22.77 15.48
C HIS A 141 1.52 -22.63 14.80
N ASN A 142 1.59 -23.03 13.55
CA ASN A 142 2.77 -22.88 12.74
C ASN A 142 2.91 -21.42 12.30
N VAL A 143 4.13 -20.92 12.22
CA VAL A 143 4.41 -19.57 11.71
C VAL A 143 5.44 -19.66 10.61
N LYS A 144 5.16 -19.01 9.50
CA LYS A 144 6.09 -18.79 8.40
C LYS A 144 6.34 -17.29 8.25
N PHE A 145 7.52 -16.95 7.77
CA PHE A 145 7.89 -15.58 7.42
C PHE A 145 8.33 -15.55 5.97
N ILE A 146 7.92 -14.49 5.28
CA ILE A 146 8.45 -14.11 3.98
C ILE A 146 8.70 -12.61 3.99
N PHE A 147 9.97 -12.21 3.86
CA PHE A 147 10.37 -10.81 3.79
C PHE A 147 10.98 -10.54 2.44
N GLU A 148 10.41 -9.59 1.69
CA GLU A 148 10.91 -9.22 0.37
C GLU A 148 11.83 -8.00 0.40
N GLY A 149 12.52 -7.77 -0.71
CA GLY A 149 13.42 -6.63 -0.87
C GLY A 149 13.10 -5.77 -2.08
N GLU A 150 11.83 -5.70 -2.52
CA GLU A 150 11.43 -4.96 -3.72
C GLU A 150 10.09 -4.24 -3.56
N GLU A 151 9.53 -4.14 -2.34
CA GLU A 151 8.22 -3.51 -2.12
C GLU A 151 8.23 -2.06 -2.61
N GLU A 152 9.25 -1.31 -2.25
CA GLU A 152 9.44 0.10 -2.56
C GLU A 152 9.65 0.41 -4.06
N ILE A 153 9.85 -0.63 -4.86
CA ILE A 153 9.88 -0.54 -6.33
C ILE A 153 8.74 -1.31 -7.00
N GLY A 154 7.70 -1.70 -6.21
CA GLY A 154 6.47 -2.34 -6.69
C GLY A 154 6.54 -3.85 -6.85
N SER A 155 7.41 -4.54 -6.11
CA SER A 155 7.50 -6.01 -6.01
C SER A 155 7.59 -6.75 -7.36
N PRO A 156 8.43 -6.34 -8.32
CA PRO A 156 8.41 -6.89 -9.67
C PRO A 156 8.66 -8.40 -9.75
N SER A 157 9.45 -8.95 -8.82
CA SER A 157 9.81 -10.38 -8.80
C SER A 157 8.89 -11.25 -7.94
N LEU A 158 8.08 -10.63 -7.07
CA LEU A 158 7.34 -11.37 -6.03
C LEU A 158 6.26 -12.29 -6.62
N ASN A 159 5.53 -11.85 -7.64
CA ASN A 159 4.49 -12.66 -8.28
C ASN A 159 5.04 -13.97 -8.88
N ALA A 160 6.21 -13.91 -9.52
CA ALA A 160 6.88 -15.10 -10.04
C ALA A 160 7.32 -16.02 -8.90
N PHE A 161 7.86 -15.45 -7.82
CA PHE A 161 8.27 -16.19 -6.64
C PHE A 161 7.08 -16.89 -5.96
N LEU A 162 5.96 -16.20 -5.73
CA LEU A 162 4.75 -16.78 -5.15
C LEU A 162 4.21 -17.95 -5.96
N LYS A 163 4.17 -17.81 -7.28
CA LYS A 163 3.73 -18.90 -8.20
C LYS A 163 4.63 -20.12 -8.13
N ALA A 164 5.96 -19.91 -8.06
CA ALA A 164 6.95 -20.97 -8.00
C ALA A 164 6.96 -21.71 -6.64
N HIS A 165 6.59 -21.01 -5.55
CA HIS A 165 6.72 -21.52 -4.18
C HIS A 165 5.38 -21.68 -3.43
N LYS A 166 4.26 -21.89 -4.14
CA LYS A 166 2.91 -22.02 -3.55
C LYS A 166 2.84 -23.01 -2.39
N GLU A 167 3.43 -24.19 -2.56
CA GLU A 167 3.39 -25.23 -1.53
C GLU A 167 4.22 -24.84 -0.29
N LEU A 168 5.37 -24.18 -0.49
CA LEU A 168 6.20 -23.69 0.59
C LEU A 168 5.45 -22.60 1.41
N LEU A 169 4.72 -21.73 0.71
CA LEU A 169 4.03 -20.58 1.29
C LEU A 169 2.59 -20.90 1.74
N LYS A 170 2.15 -22.14 1.62
CA LYS A 170 0.81 -22.55 2.06
C LYS A 170 0.58 -22.20 3.53
N ALA A 171 -0.50 -21.46 3.77
CA ALA A 171 -0.91 -20.97 5.09
C ALA A 171 -2.43 -20.81 5.15
N ASP A 172 -2.98 -20.56 6.33
CA ASP A 172 -4.41 -20.33 6.55
C ASP A 172 -4.76 -18.83 6.56
N VAL A 173 -3.78 -18.01 6.92
CA VAL A 173 -3.91 -16.54 6.92
C VAL A 173 -2.54 -15.89 6.72
N ILE A 174 -2.52 -14.72 6.09
CA ILE A 174 -1.35 -13.85 5.99
C ILE A 174 -1.51 -12.68 6.95
N LEU A 175 -0.47 -12.34 7.69
CA LEU A 175 -0.40 -11.20 8.59
C LEU A 175 0.62 -10.19 8.06
N VAL A 176 0.20 -8.94 7.90
CA VAL A 176 1.01 -7.83 7.37
C VAL A 176 0.91 -6.65 8.31
N SER A 177 2.03 -6.02 8.65
CA SER A 177 2.04 -4.82 9.49
C SER A 177 2.31 -3.52 8.73
N ASP A 178 2.64 -3.61 7.46
CA ASP A 178 2.95 -2.48 6.58
C ASP A 178 1.71 -1.63 6.24
N THR A 179 1.12 -1.04 7.26
CA THR A 179 0.02 -0.05 7.16
C THR A 179 0.02 0.88 8.39
N SER A 180 -0.89 1.85 8.41
CA SER A 180 -0.97 2.80 9.51
C SER A 180 -2.30 2.76 10.27
N MET A 181 -2.29 3.20 11.53
CA MET A 181 -3.47 3.52 12.32
C MET A 181 -3.99 4.93 11.99
N LEU A 182 -5.22 5.24 12.41
CA LEU A 182 -5.78 6.60 12.35
C LEU A 182 -5.08 7.57 13.30
N GLY A 183 -4.58 7.07 14.44
CA GLY A 183 -3.87 7.84 15.43
C GLY A 183 -3.43 7.00 16.61
N ALA A 184 -2.46 7.49 17.39
CA ALA A 184 -1.96 6.78 18.57
C ALA A 184 -3.05 6.50 19.61
N ASP A 185 -4.01 7.42 19.76
CA ASP A 185 -5.17 7.28 20.66
C ASP A 185 -6.42 6.76 19.95
N LEU A 186 -6.33 6.47 18.66
CA LEU A 186 -7.40 6.01 17.80
C LEU A 186 -6.94 4.80 16.97
N PRO A 187 -6.76 3.63 17.63
CA PRO A 187 -6.31 2.45 16.93
C PRO A 187 -7.32 2.04 15.84
N SER A 188 -6.79 1.57 14.72
CA SER A 188 -7.61 1.10 13.61
C SER A 188 -6.97 -0.09 12.90
N LEU A 189 -7.80 -0.95 12.34
CA LEU A 189 -7.39 -2.06 11.48
C LEU A 189 -7.83 -1.78 10.04
N THR A 190 -6.92 -1.94 9.11
CA THR A 190 -7.23 -1.79 7.70
C THR A 190 -7.96 -3.03 7.20
N THR A 191 -9.20 -2.86 6.75
CA THR A 191 -10.06 -3.92 6.24
C THR A 191 -10.11 -3.97 4.71
N GLY A 192 -9.64 -2.93 4.03
CA GLY A 192 -9.65 -2.90 2.58
C GLY A 192 -8.75 -1.83 1.99
N LEU A 193 -8.32 -2.10 0.77
CA LEU A 193 -7.48 -1.26 -0.06
C LEU A 193 -8.14 -1.09 -1.43
N ARG A 194 -7.96 0.08 -2.05
CA ARG A 194 -8.39 0.26 -3.44
C ARG A 194 -7.37 -0.34 -4.41
N GLY A 195 -7.86 -0.78 -5.56
CA GLY A 195 -7.04 -1.12 -6.71
C GLY A 195 -6.66 0.10 -7.53
N LEU A 196 -5.98 -0.14 -8.63
CA LEU A 196 -5.52 0.88 -9.57
C LEU A 196 -5.63 0.35 -10.99
N ALA A 197 -6.00 1.23 -11.93
CA ALA A 197 -5.78 1.05 -13.35
C ALA A 197 -5.24 2.37 -13.91
N TYR A 198 -4.23 2.31 -14.77
CA TYR A 198 -3.49 3.48 -15.27
C TYR A 198 -3.31 3.41 -16.77
N TRP A 199 -3.53 4.52 -17.48
CA TRP A 199 -3.47 4.59 -18.94
C TRP A 199 -2.74 5.85 -19.43
N GLU A 200 -2.20 5.72 -20.63
CA GLU A 200 -1.79 6.84 -21.45
C GLU A 200 -2.71 6.96 -22.67
N ILE A 201 -3.17 8.17 -22.94
CA ILE A 201 -4.04 8.50 -24.06
C ILE A 201 -3.24 9.37 -25.03
N GLU A 202 -3.22 9.00 -26.32
CA GLU A 202 -2.69 9.82 -27.40
C GLU A 202 -3.83 10.14 -28.38
N VAL A 203 -4.03 11.42 -28.68
CA VAL A 203 -4.90 11.90 -29.75
C VAL A 203 -4.03 12.46 -30.86
N THR A 204 -4.12 11.88 -32.07
CA THR A 204 -3.38 12.30 -33.25
C THR A 204 -4.36 12.93 -34.24
N GLY A 205 -4.09 14.16 -34.63
CA GLY A 205 -4.84 14.92 -35.65
C GLY A 205 -4.04 15.04 -36.96
N PRO A 206 -3.66 16.27 -37.40
CA PRO A 206 -2.94 16.47 -38.64
C PRO A 206 -1.52 15.87 -38.60
N ASN A 207 -0.91 15.67 -39.75
CA ASN A 207 0.42 15.07 -39.89
C ASN A 207 1.58 15.96 -39.39
N ARG A 208 1.31 17.20 -39.01
CA ARG A 208 2.24 18.17 -38.46
C ARG A 208 1.48 19.27 -37.74
N ASP A 209 2.16 20.08 -36.97
CA ASP A 209 1.61 21.31 -36.40
C ASP A 209 1.19 22.29 -37.51
N LEU A 210 0.02 22.90 -37.33
CA LEU A 210 -0.59 23.78 -38.32
C LEU A 210 -0.78 25.21 -37.74
N HIS A 211 -0.76 26.20 -38.62
CA HIS A 211 -1.04 27.59 -38.25
C HIS A 211 -2.55 27.73 -37.95
N SER A 212 -2.89 28.12 -36.71
CA SER A 212 -4.29 28.18 -36.25
C SER A 212 -5.15 29.21 -37.01
N GLY A 213 -4.54 30.28 -37.53
CA GLY A 213 -5.23 31.28 -38.34
C GLY A 213 -5.62 30.77 -39.73
N HIS A 214 -4.92 29.80 -40.29
CA HIS A 214 -5.20 29.23 -41.59
C HIS A 214 -6.10 27.98 -41.53
N PHE A 215 -5.98 27.20 -40.47
CA PHE A 215 -6.63 25.89 -40.36
C PHE A 215 -7.65 25.79 -39.22
N GLY A 216 -7.67 26.79 -38.28
CA GLY A 216 -8.61 26.83 -37.16
C GLY A 216 -10.06 26.92 -37.66
N GLY A 217 -10.94 26.14 -37.06
CA GLY A 217 -12.32 25.98 -37.47
C GLY A 217 -12.57 25.04 -38.63
N ALA A 218 -11.51 24.61 -39.36
CA ALA A 218 -11.58 23.65 -40.45
C ALA A 218 -10.96 22.28 -40.09
N VAL A 219 -9.93 22.30 -39.24
CA VAL A 219 -9.23 21.09 -38.77
C VAL A 219 -9.35 20.95 -37.27
N ALA A 220 -9.59 19.73 -36.82
CA ALA A 220 -9.69 19.45 -35.38
C ALA A 220 -8.37 19.72 -34.64
N ASN A 221 -8.48 20.31 -33.46
CA ASN A 221 -7.36 20.44 -32.53
C ASN A 221 -7.34 19.24 -31.58
N PRO A 222 -6.30 18.40 -31.60
CA PRO A 222 -6.21 17.23 -30.73
C PRO A 222 -6.36 17.52 -29.22
N ILE A 223 -5.93 18.68 -28.75
CA ILE A 223 -6.12 19.07 -27.33
C ILE A 223 -7.61 19.27 -27.04
N ASN A 224 -8.35 19.95 -27.93
CA ASN A 224 -9.80 20.17 -27.74
C ASN A 224 -10.56 18.82 -27.74
N VAL A 225 -10.19 17.92 -28.65
CA VAL A 225 -10.78 16.56 -28.72
C VAL A 225 -10.46 15.77 -27.45
N LEU A 226 -9.22 15.80 -26.97
CA LEU A 226 -8.82 15.12 -25.75
C LEU A 226 -9.58 15.65 -24.53
N CYS A 227 -9.71 16.96 -24.40
CA CYS A 227 -10.50 17.57 -23.32
C CYS A 227 -11.98 17.17 -23.36
N ASP A 228 -12.57 17.13 -24.58
CA ASP A 228 -13.96 16.70 -24.77
C ASP A 228 -14.15 15.22 -24.38
N LEU A 229 -13.26 14.34 -24.79
CA LEU A 229 -13.29 12.92 -24.42
C LEU A 229 -13.17 12.74 -22.90
N LEU A 230 -12.20 13.38 -22.26
CA LEU A 230 -11.99 13.29 -20.82
C LEU A 230 -13.18 13.85 -20.02
N SER A 231 -13.80 14.92 -20.49
CA SER A 231 -14.97 15.53 -19.84
C SER A 231 -16.20 14.62 -19.79
N LYS A 232 -16.27 13.63 -20.66
CA LYS A 232 -17.37 12.66 -20.74
C LYS A 232 -17.20 11.47 -19.80
N VAL A 233 -16.00 11.29 -19.21
CA VAL A 233 -15.72 10.11 -18.35
C VAL A 233 -16.43 10.20 -16.99
N ILE A 234 -16.72 11.41 -16.51
CA ILE A 234 -17.41 11.64 -15.23
C ILE A 234 -18.63 12.51 -15.47
N ASP A 235 -19.77 12.10 -14.94
CA ASP A 235 -21.01 12.88 -15.00
C ASP A 235 -21.08 13.99 -13.95
N ALA A 236 -22.20 14.74 -13.95
CA ALA A 236 -22.45 15.84 -13.03
C ALA A 236 -22.58 15.39 -11.56
N ASP A 237 -22.96 14.15 -11.31
CA ASP A 237 -23.08 13.54 -9.98
C ASP A 237 -21.77 12.88 -9.50
N GLY A 238 -20.67 13.02 -10.30
CA GLY A 238 -19.34 12.49 -9.96
C GLY A 238 -19.17 11.00 -10.24
N ARG A 239 -20.09 10.39 -11.00
CA ARG A 239 -20.08 8.97 -11.35
C ARG A 239 -19.34 8.74 -12.68
N ILE A 240 -18.54 7.69 -12.75
CA ILE A 240 -17.85 7.27 -13.97
C ILE A 240 -18.86 6.75 -14.97
N THR A 241 -18.81 7.23 -16.21
CA THR A 241 -19.81 6.97 -17.25
C THR A 241 -19.46 5.81 -18.18
N VAL A 242 -18.28 5.22 -18.03
CA VAL A 242 -17.84 4.07 -18.81
C VAL A 242 -18.85 2.92 -18.63
N PRO A 243 -19.46 2.42 -19.71
CA PRO A 243 -20.43 1.32 -19.61
C PRO A 243 -19.82 0.11 -18.91
N HIS A 244 -20.63 -0.57 -18.08
CA HIS A 244 -20.20 -1.77 -17.32
C HIS A 244 -19.09 -1.54 -16.28
N PHE A 245 -18.67 -0.29 -16.06
CA PHE A 245 -17.63 0.02 -15.07
C PHE A 245 -18.01 -0.38 -13.64
N TYR A 246 -19.30 -0.29 -13.30
CA TYR A 246 -19.82 -0.57 -11.96
C TYR A 246 -20.41 -1.99 -11.79
N ASP A 247 -20.35 -2.85 -12.81
CA ASP A 247 -21.01 -4.16 -12.75
C ASP A 247 -20.48 -5.04 -11.59
N ASP A 248 -19.23 -4.92 -11.25
CA ASP A 248 -18.58 -5.68 -10.18
C ASP A 248 -18.39 -4.83 -8.88
N VAL A 249 -18.94 -3.62 -8.84
CA VAL A 249 -18.86 -2.75 -7.65
C VAL A 249 -19.97 -3.11 -6.67
N GLU A 250 -19.59 -3.65 -5.53
CA GLU A 250 -20.52 -3.93 -4.46
C GLU A 250 -20.89 -2.65 -3.68
N GLU A 251 -22.17 -2.55 -3.31
CA GLU A 251 -22.59 -1.49 -2.40
C GLU A 251 -22.04 -1.74 -1.00
N VAL A 252 -21.54 -0.69 -0.37
CA VAL A 252 -21.01 -0.77 1.00
C VAL A 252 -22.13 -1.16 1.95
N PRO A 253 -22.00 -2.26 2.71
CA PRO A 253 -23.03 -2.68 3.67
C PRO A 253 -23.37 -1.56 4.67
N ALA A 254 -24.64 -1.47 5.06
CA ALA A 254 -25.11 -0.43 5.99
C ALA A 254 -24.32 -0.41 7.31
N ALA A 255 -24.00 -1.59 7.87
CA ALA A 255 -23.20 -1.72 9.08
C ALA A 255 -21.78 -1.16 8.90
N GLU A 256 -21.19 -1.33 7.74
CA GLU A 256 -19.86 -0.79 7.43
C GLU A 256 -19.91 0.73 7.23
N ARG A 257 -20.96 1.25 6.57
CA ARG A 257 -21.19 2.70 6.49
C ARG A 257 -21.35 3.35 7.85
N GLU A 258 -22.03 2.68 8.79
CA GLU A 258 -22.15 3.13 10.18
C GLU A 258 -20.78 3.16 10.89
N MET A 259 -19.92 2.18 10.66
CA MET A 259 -18.54 2.19 11.20
C MET A 259 -17.70 3.31 10.61
N ILE A 260 -17.75 3.52 9.29
CA ILE A 260 -17.05 4.63 8.63
C ILE A 260 -17.53 5.98 9.19
N ALA A 261 -18.83 6.13 9.45
CA ALA A 261 -19.39 7.35 10.04
C ALA A 261 -18.93 7.62 11.50
N GLN A 262 -18.42 6.60 12.21
CA GLN A 262 -17.83 6.76 13.54
C GLN A 262 -16.38 7.28 13.51
N ILE A 263 -15.72 7.24 12.34
CA ILE A 263 -14.37 7.77 12.19
C ILE A 263 -14.42 9.29 12.40
N PRO A 264 -13.67 9.84 13.36
CA PRO A 264 -13.63 11.28 13.56
C PRO A 264 -13.08 11.97 12.31
N PHE A 265 -13.93 12.72 11.62
CA PHE A 265 -13.56 13.44 10.41
C PHE A 265 -14.19 14.82 10.39
N ASP A 266 -13.36 15.85 10.37
CA ASP A 266 -13.77 17.26 10.29
C ASP A 266 -13.49 17.77 8.87
N GLU A 267 -14.52 17.78 8.02
CA GLU A 267 -14.39 18.25 6.62
C GLU A 267 -13.83 19.65 6.50
N LYS A 268 -14.13 20.54 7.47
CA LYS A 268 -13.64 21.92 7.44
C LYS A 268 -12.12 21.96 7.66
N LYS A 269 -11.64 21.27 8.68
CA LYS A 269 -10.20 21.14 8.93
C LYS A 269 -9.48 20.44 7.79
N TYR A 270 -10.08 19.40 7.21
CA TYR A 270 -9.55 18.71 6.04
C TYR A 270 -9.40 19.67 4.85
N MET A 271 -10.44 20.44 4.52
CA MET A 271 -10.39 21.43 3.45
C MET A 271 -9.35 22.53 3.72
N GLU A 272 -9.26 23.01 4.97
CA GLU A 272 -8.27 24.02 5.39
C GLU A 272 -6.84 23.49 5.23
N ALA A 273 -6.59 22.24 5.63
CA ALA A 273 -5.26 21.61 5.57
C ALA A 273 -4.74 21.46 4.12
N ILE A 274 -5.63 21.18 3.16
CA ILE A 274 -5.27 21.01 1.74
C ILE A 274 -5.56 22.25 0.89
N GLY A 275 -6.06 23.34 1.49
CA GLY A 275 -6.25 24.64 0.83
C GLY A 275 -7.39 24.69 -0.21
N VAL A 276 -8.43 23.84 -0.07
CA VAL A 276 -9.58 23.84 -1.00
C VAL A 276 -10.80 24.51 -0.39
N LYS A 277 -11.67 25.07 -1.24
CA LYS A 277 -12.89 25.78 -0.83
C LYS A 277 -14.12 24.87 -0.72
N ALA A 278 -14.11 23.73 -1.40
CA ALA A 278 -15.18 22.74 -1.41
C ALA A 278 -14.63 21.37 -1.81
N LEU A 279 -15.33 20.32 -1.36
CA LEU A 279 -15.06 18.94 -1.75
C LEU A 279 -15.95 18.55 -2.93
N LYS A 280 -15.46 17.66 -3.78
CA LYS A 280 -16.14 17.10 -4.94
C LYS A 280 -16.00 15.57 -4.93
N GLY A 281 -16.96 14.86 -5.44
CA GLY A 281 -16.94 13.41 -5.65
C GLY A 281 -18.33 12.86 -5.89
N GLU A 282 -18.43 11.52 -5.89
CA GLU A 282 -19.69 10.82 -6.18
C GLU A 282 -20.78 11.19 -5.18
N LYS A 283 -21.96 11.57 -5.70
CA LYS A 283 -23.10 11.99 -4.89
C LYS A 283 -23.67 10.82 -4.09
N GLY A 284 -24.10 11.09 -2.86
CA GLY A 284 -24.67 10.07 -1.95
C GLY A 284 -23.66 9.39 -1.04
N TYR A 285 -22.37 9.74 -1.15
CA TYR A 285 -21.30 9.20 -0.32
C TYR A 285 -20.56 10.33 0.42
N SER A 286 -20.13 10.03 1.65
CA SER A 286 -19.26 10.91 2.45
C SER A 286 -17.86 11.00 1.84
N THR A 287 -17.07 11.97 2.28
CA THR A 287 -15.66 12.10 1.83
C THR A 287 -14.84 10.86 2.14
N LEU A 288 -15.03 10.26 3.31
CA LEU A 288 -14.35 9.02 3.69
C LEU A 288 -14.74 7.84 2.81
N GLU A 289 -16.03 7.70 2.47
CA GLU A 289 -16.49 6.65 1.56
C GLU A 289 -15.96 6.86 0.13
N ARG A 290 -15.94 8.10 -0.36
CA ARG A 290 -15.43 8.44 -1.71
C ARG A 290 -13.96 8.08 -1.89
N ASN A 291 -13.15 8.29 -0.87
CA ASN A 291 -11.71 8.04 -0.97
C ASN A 291 -11.29 6.63 -0.54
N SER A 292 -12.23 5.78 -0.10
CA SER A 292 -11.92 4.42 0.37
C SER A 292 -12.78 3.32 -0.23
N CYS A 293 -14.09 3.55 -0.42
CA CYS A 293 -15.07 2.54 -0.81
C CYS A 293 -15.65 2.76 -2.20
N ARG A 294 -15.32 3.89 -2.84
CA ARG A 294 -15.81 4.19 -4.18
C ARG A 294 -14.68 4.32 -5.18
N PRO A 295 -14.90 3.91 -6.44
CA PRO A 295 -13.91 4.14 -7.48
C PRO A 295 -13.78 5.62 -7.79
N SER A 296 -12.62 6.05 -8.28
CA SER A 296 -12.39 7.40 -8.76
C SER A 296 -11.69 7.39 -10.12
N PHE A 297 -11.79 8.50 -10.84
CA PHE A 297 -11.06 8.73 -12.08
C PHE A 297 -10.38 10.09 -12.02
N ASP A 298 -9.07 10.12 -12.28
CA ASP A 298 -8.26 11.31 -12.18
C ASP A 298 -7.34 11.47 -13.39
N VAL A 299 -7.24 12.71 -13.89
CA VAL A 299 -6.27 13.09 -14.91
C VAL A 299 -4.97 13.48 -14.20
N CYS A 300 -3.97 12.60 -14.28
CA CYS A 300 -2.69 12.75 -13.59
C CYS A 300 -1.74 13.72 -14.35
N GLY A 301 -1.92 13.82 -15.67
CA GLY A 301 -1.15 14.73 -16.51
C GLY A 301 -1.83 14.90 -17.87
N ILE A 302 -1.71 16.09 -18.45
CA ILE A 302 -2.19 16.42 -19.79
C ILE A 302 -1.18 17.35 -20.46
N TRP A 303 -0.83 17.08 -21.73
CA TRP A 303 0.12 17.91 -22.46
C TRP A 303 -0.13 17.84 -23.97
N GLY A 304 0.39 18.89 -24.64
CA GLY A 304 0.31 19.07 -26.09
C GLY A 304 0.43 20.54 -26.47
N GLY A 305 0.65 20.82 -27.73
CA GLY A 305 0.78 22.20 -28.21
C GLY A 305 2.04 22.91 -27.72
N TYR A 306 1.98 24.24 -27.65
CA TYR A 306 3.09 25.08 -27.27
C TYR A 306 3.02 25.50 -25.80
N THR A 307 4.09 25.21 -25.06
CA THR A 307 4.24 25.50 -23.63
C THR A 307 5.47 26.36 -23.32
N GLY A 308 6.17 26.83 -24.36
CA GLY A 308 7.33 27.71 -24.21
C GLY A 308 6.95 29.16 -23.89
N GLU A 309 7.98 30.01 -23.73
CA GLU A 309 7.79 31.44 -23.46
C GLU A 309 7.14 32.15 -24.67
N GLY A 310 6.25 33.11 -24.42
CA GLY A 310 5.49 33.85 -25.41
C GLY A 310 4.30 33.12 -25.98
N SER A 311 3.79 33.53 -27.12
CA SER A 311 2.61 32.97 -27.78
C SER A 311 2.95 32.32 -29.11
N LYS A 312 2.34 31.19 -29.42
CA LYS A 312 2.41 30.52 -30.72
C LYS A 312 1.00 30.11 -31.16
N THR A 313 0.54 30.68 -32.31
CA THR A 313 -0.77 30.39 -32.87
C THR A 313 -0.74 29.03 -33.62
N VAL A 314 -0.91 27.93 -32.89
CA VAL A 314 -0.72 26.58 -33.40
C VAL A 314 -1.92 25.68 -33.13
N LEU A 315 -2.23 24.80 -34.10
CA LEU A 315 -2.98 23.56 -33.86
C LEU A 315 -1.94 22.44 -33.78
N PRO A 316 -1.73 21.80 -32.63
CA PRO A 316 -0.76 20.73 -32.54
C PRO A 316 -1.16 19.51 -33.34
N SER A 317 -0.20 18.71 -33.76
CA SER A 317 -0.46 17.43 -34.43
C SER A 317 -0.92 16.34 -33.47
N LYS A 318 -0.54 16.45 -32.18
CA LYS A 318 -0.86 15.47 -31.13
C LYS A 318 -1.17 16.11 -29.80
N ALA A 319 -1.93 15.39 -28.99
CA ALA A 319 -2.17 15.68 -27.56
C ALA A 319 -2.13 14.39 -26.75
N TYR A 320 -1.77 14.49 -25.47
CA TYR A 320 -1.57 13.35 -24.60
C TYR A 320 -2.18 13.58 -23.23
N ALA A 321 -2.63 12.50 -22.60
CA ALA A 321 -2.97 12.49 -21.17
C ALA A 321 -2.50 11.20 -20.50
N LYS A 322 -2.14 11.31 -19.23
CA LYS A 322 -2.01 10.20 -18.31
C LYS A 322 -3.17 10.26 -17.33
N VAL A 323 -3.87 9.16 -17.21
CA VAL A 323 -5.08 9.06 -16.40
C VAL A 323 -5.04 7.81 -15.53
N SER A 324 -5.69 7.87 -14.39
CA SER A 324 -5.82 6.72 -13.48
C SER A 324 -7.25 6.59 -12.97
N SER A 325 -7.61 5.36 -12.64
CA SER A 325 -8.82 5.06 -11.89
C SER A 325 -8.45 4.27 -10.64
N ARG A 326 -8.87 4.73 -9.47
CA ARG A 326 -8.85 3.86 -8.29
C ARG A 326 -10.03 2.91 -8.38
N LEU A 327 -9.75 1.63 -8.21
CA LEU A 327 -10.73 0.56 -8.29
C LEU A 327 -11.13 0.13 -6.87
N VAL A 328 -12.30 -0.48 -6.74
CA VAL A 328 -12.73 -1.07 -5.47
C VAL A 328 -12.65 -2.60 -5.56
N PRO A 329 -12.72 -3.33 -4.42
CA PRO A 329 -12.70 -4.78 -4.43
C PRO A 329 -13.68 -5.37 -5.45
N HIS A 330 -13.31 -6.52 -6.03
CA HIS A 330 -14.01 -7.25 -7.09
C HIS A 330 -13.91 -6.65 -8.51
N GLN A 331 -13.48 -5.39 -8.68
CA GLN A 331 -13.14 -4.88 -10.00
C GLN A 331 -11.78 -5.43 -10.45
N GLN A 332 -11.77 -6.15 -11.57
CA GLN A 332 -10.55 -6.64 -12.20
C GLN A 332 -9.94 -5.53 -13.06
N HIS A 333 -8.69 -5.16 -12.80
CA HIS A 333 -8.05 -4.02 -13.47
C HIS A 333 -7.91 -4.21 -14.98
N GLU A 334 -7.66 -5.45 -15.45
CA GLU A 334 -7.59 -5.76 -16.88
C GLU A 334 -8.95 -5.58 -17.56
N LYS A 335 -10.05 -6.06 -16.95
CA LYS A 335 -11.42 -5.87 -17.43
C LYS A 335 -11.77 -4.38 -17.51
N ILE A 336 -11.51 -3.63 -16.45
CA ILE A 336 -11.73 -2.18 -16.41
C ILE A 336 -10.89 -1.46 -17.45
N SER A 337 -9.63 -1.87 -17.63
CA SER A 337 -8.76 -1.31 -18.66
C SER A 337 -9.33 -1.50 -20.06
N GLN A 338 -9.82 -2.69 -20.37
CA GLN A 338 -10.44 -2.95 -21.66
C GLN A 338 -11.71 -2.12 -21.89
N LEU A 339 -12.61 -2.03 -20.87
CA LEU A 339 -13.81 -1.20 -20.93
C LEU A 339 -13.49 0.27 -21.21
N PHE A 340 -12.45 0.80 -20.57
CA PHE A 340 -12.00 2.18 -20.76
C PHE A 340 -11.42 2.40 -22.18
N VAL A 341 -10.59 1.49 -22.66
CA VAL A 341 -10.05 1.52 -24.03
C VAL A 341 -11.18 1.53 -25.06
N ASP A 342 -12.12 0.61 -24.91
CA ASP A 342 -13.27 0.46 -25.83
C ASP A 342 -14.14 1.71 -25.80
N TYR A 343 -14.45 2.23 -24.63
CA TYR A 343 -15.26 3.43 -24.46
C TYR A 343 -14.64 4.65 -25.16
N LEU A 344 -13.36 4.97 -24.86
CA LEU A 344 -12.73 6.13 -25.48
C LEU A 344 -12.55 5.96 -26.99
N THR A 345 -12.25 4.75 -27.45
CA THR A 345 -12.12 4.46 -28.90
C THR A 345 -13.46 4.64 -29.61
N GLN A 346 -14.57 4.20 -29.02
CA GLN A 346 -15.91 4.39 -29.56
C GLN A 346 -16.37 5.85 -29.53
N GLN A 347 -15.94 6.64 -28.57
CA GLN A 347 -16.25 8.06 -28.48
C GLN A 347 -15.35 8.92 -29.37
N ALA A 348 -14.28 8.35 -29.92
CA ALA A 348 -13.36 9.06 -30.79
C ALA A 348 -14.07 9.50 -32.08
N PRO A 349 -14.03 10.80 -32.43
CA PRO A 349 -14.54 11.24 -33.71
C PRO A 349 -13.63 10.77 -34.85
N ASP A 350 -14.23 10.52 -36.03
CA ASP A 350 -13.58 9.93 -37.20
C ASP A 350 -12.48 10.82 -37.84
N TYR A 351 -12.41 12.09 -37.46
CA TYR A 351 -11.43 13.05 -37.94
C TYR A 351 -10.13 13.10 -37.10
N VAL A 352 -9.98 12.25 -36.08
CA VAL A 352 -8.72 12.06 -35.32
C VAL A 352 -8.49 10.57 -35.07
N GLN A 353 -7.26 10.24 -34.68
CA GLN A 353 -6.93 8.91 -34.17
C GLN A 353 -6.74 8.99 -32.65
N VAL A 354 -7.40 8.09 -31.91
CA VAL A 354 -7.25 7.96 -30.46
C VAL A 354 -6.62 6.61 -30.16
N LYS A 355 -5.51 6.64 -29.42
CA LYS A 355 -4.84 5.46 -28.90
C LYS A 355 -4.85 5.52 -27.39
N VAL A 356 -5.39 4.48 -26.74
CA VAL A 356 -5.36 4.32 -25.28
C VAL A 356 -4.47 3.13 -24.98
N THR A 357 -3.42 3.34 -24.19
CA THR A 357 -2.44 2.31 -23.84
C THR A 357 -2.54 2.04 -22.34
N PRO A 358 -3.02 0.84 -21.90
CA PRO A 358 -2.89 0.42 -20.53
C PRO A 358 -1.42 0.36 -20.10
N LEU A 359 -1.09 0.84 -18.90
CA LEU A 359 0.27 0.84 -18.37
C LEU A 359 0.43 -0.21 -17.27
N HIS A 360 -0.14 0.05 -16.11
CA HIS A 360 -0.10 -0.86 -14.96
C HIS A 360 -1.42 -0.80 -14.19
N GLY A 361 -1.63 -1.78 -13.33
CA GLY A 361 -2.83 -1.88 -12.48
C GLY A 361 -2.68 -2.97 -11.44
N GLY A 362 -3.71 -3.09 -10.61
CA GLY A 362 -3.85 -4.14 -9.61
C GLY A 362 -5.23 -4.03 -8.96
N GLU A 363 -5.70 -5.14 -8.44
CA GLU A 363 -7.02 -5.23 -7.84
C GLU A 363 -7.07 -4.55 -6.45
N GLY A 364 -8.28 -4.19 -6.04
CA GLY A 364 -8.57 -3.85 -4.66
C GLY A 364 -8.66 -5.10 -3.79
N TYR A 365 -8.55 -4.89 -2.48
CA TYR A 365 -8.61 -5.96 -1.49
C TYR A 365 -9.63 -5.64 -0.41
N VAL A 366 -10.30 -6.66 0.12
CA VAL A 366 -11.14 -6.57 1.32
C VAL A 366 -11.05 -7.83 2.17
N CYS A 367 -10.87 -7.63 3.47
CA CYS A 367 -10.99 -8.68 4.47
C CYS A 367 -12.32 -8.50 5.23
N PRO A 368 -13.20 -9.51 5.26
CA PRO A 368 -14.42 -9.46 6.05
C PRO A 368 -14.12 -9.32 7.56
N ILE A 369 -14.85 -8.44 8.25
CA ILE A 369 -14.68 -8.20 9.69
C ILE A 369 -15.12 -9.37 10.57
N ASP A 370 -15.87 -10.32 10.04
CA ASP A 370 -16.25 -11.57 10.69
C ASP A 370 -15.23 -12.70 10.48
N HIS A 371 -14.15 -12.45 9.73
CA HIS A 371 -13.06 -13.42 9.56
C HIS A 371 -12.37 -13.68 10.92
N PRO A 372 -12.15 -14.96 11.32
CA PRO A 372 -11.59 -15.29 12.63
C PRO A 372 -10.26 -14.61 12.95
N ALA A 373 -9.38 -14.48 11.96
CA ALA A 373 -8.10 -13.80 12.13
C ALA A 373 -8.27 -12.27 12.29
N TYR A 374 -9.27 -11.64 11.63
CA TYR A 374 -9.58 -10.23 11.87
C TYR A 374 -10.06 -10.03 13.31
N GLN A 375 -10.94 -10.89 13.82
CA GLN A 375 -11.41 -10.82 15.20
C GLN A 375 -10.29 -11.03 16.22
N ALA A 376 -9.30 -11.88 15.90
CA ALA A 376 -8.11 -12.04 16.72
C ALA A 376 -7.26 -10.77 16.75
N ALA A 377 -7.06 -10.11 15.58
CA ALA A 377 -6.36 -8.84 15.49
C ALA A 377 -7.09 -7.71 16.23
N GLU A 378 -8.42 -7.65 16.11
CA GLU A 378 -9.26 -6.70 16.87
C GLU A 378 -9.04 -6.81 18.38
N LYS A 379 -9.04 -8.04 18.93
CA LYS A 379 -8.75 -8.29 20.35
C LYS A 379 -7.32 -7.93 20.72
N GLY A 380 -6.35 -8.17 19.83
CA GLY A 380 -4.96 -7.77 20.02
C GLY A 380 -4.83 -6.27 20.22
N PHE A 381 -5.45 -5.49 19.33
CA PHE A 381 -5.45 -4.03 19.44
C PHE A 381 -6.21 -3.55 20.68
N GLU A 382 -7.40 -4.10 20.95
CA GLU A 382 -8.18 -3.72 22.14
C GLU A 382 -7.38 -3.91 23.43
N LYS A 383 -6.67 -5.04 23.57
CA LYS A 383 -5.85 -5.33 24.74
C LYS A 383 -4.65 -4.39 24.87
N ALA A 384 -3.91 -4.15 23.78
CA ALA A 384 -2.69 -3.36 23.80
C ALA A 384 -2.96 -1.85 23.91
N PHE A 385 -3.99 -1.36 23.22
CA PHE A 385 -4.32 0.08 23.18
C PHE A 385 -5.45 0.47 24.14
N GLY A 386 -6.13 -0.50 24.78
CA GLY A 386 -7.23 -0.25 25.72
C GLY A 386 -8.53 0.22 25.06
N LYS A 387 -8.60 0.16 23.73
CA LYS A 387 -9.75 0.56 22.91
C LYS A 387 -9.93 -0.43 21.76
N LYS A 388 -11.19 -0.75 21.43
CA LYS A 388 -11.54 -1.49 20.24
C LYS A 388 -11.10 -0.68 19.02
N PRO A 389 -10.34 -1.27 18.08
CA PRO A 389 -9.92 -0.56 16.86
C PRO A 389 -11.11 -0.30 15.94
N LEU A 390 -11.05 0.80 15.20
CA LEU A 390 -11.99 1.05 14.10
C LEU A 390 -11.60 0.25 12.88
N ALA A 391 -12.59 -0.36 12.22
CA ALA A 391 -12.41 -0.95 10.90
C ALA A 391 -12.36 0.17 9.84
N VAL A 392 -11.28 0.24 9.06
CA VAL A 392 -11.11 1.29 8.07
C VAL A 392 -10.75 0.70 6.71
N ARG A 393 -11.29 1.28 5.63
CA ARG A 393 -10.79 1.07 4.28
C ARG A 393 -9.86 2.22 3.90
N ARG A 394 -8.79 1.90 3.17
CA ARG A 394 -7.79 2.88 2.72
C ARG A 394 -7.93 3.14 1.22
N GLY A 395 -7.64 4.38 0.85
CA GLY A 395 -7.69 4.80 -0.55
C GLY A 395 -6.46 4.40 -1.37
N GLY A 396 -5.35 4.10 -0.71
CA GLY A 396 -4.13 3.62 -1.34
C GLY A 396 -4.24 2.17 -1.81
N SER A 397 -3.32 1.77 -2.69
CA SER A 397 -3.21 0.41 -3.20
C SER A 397 -1.89 -0.19 -2.72
N ILE A 398 -1.94 -1.42 -2.26
CA ILE A 398 -0.78 -2.27 -2.01
C ILE A 398 -1.02 -3.52 -2.88
N PRO A 399 -0.52 -3.53 -4.14
CA PRO A 399 -0.91 -4.55 -5.12
C PRO A 399 -0.64 -5.97 -4.66
N ILE A 400 0.45 -6.20 -3.93
CA ILE A 400 0.82 -7.53 -3.44
C ILE A 400 -0.23 -8.17 -2.53
N ILE A 401 -1.04 -7.36 -1.82
CA ILE A 401 -2.09 -7.91 -0.94
C ILE A 401 -3.18 -8.60 -1.75
N SER A 402 -3.56 -8.06 -2.92
CA SER A 402 -4.48 -8.72 -3.83
C SER A 402 -3.84 -9.94 -4.52
N ASP A 403 -2.55 -9.86 -4.83
CA ASP A 403 -1.80 -10.95 -5.45
C ASP A 403 -1.71 -12.18 -4.51
N PHE A 404 -1.55 -11.97 -3.21
CA PHE A 404 -1.63 -13.07 -2.24
C PHE A 404 -2.96 -13.81 -2.31
N GLU A 405 -4.08 -13.10 -2.35
CA GLU A 405 -5.40 -13.73 -2.48
C GLU A 405 -5.55 -14.45 -3.82
N GLN A 406 -5.13 -13.83 -4.92
CA GLN A 406 -5.26 -14.43 -6.27
C GLN A 406 -4.33 -15.62 -6.48
N ILE A 407 -3.08 -15.52 -6.03
CA ILE A 407 -2.05 -16.53 -6.28
C ILE A 407 -2.12 -17.66 -5.25
N LEU A 408 -2.19 -17.33 -3.96
CA LEU A 408 -2.15 -18.29 -2.86
C LEU A 408 -3.55 -18.71 -2.38
N GLY A 409 -4.59 -17.91 -2.64
CA GLY A 409 -5.95 -18.16 -2.14
C GLY A 409 -6.11 -17.87 -0.65
N ILE A 410 -5.26 -17.03 -0.07
CA ILE A 410 -5.16 -16.80 1.38
C ILE A 410 -5.59 -15.37 1.69
N LYS A 411 -6.43 -15.17 2.71
CA LYS A 411 -6.81 -13.85 3.21
C LYS A 411 -5.67 -13.22 4.01
N THR A 412 -5.55 -11.91 3.87
CA THR A 412 -4.52 -11.10 4.54
C THR A 412 -5.16 -10.22 5.61
N ILE A 413 -4.57 -10.21 6.80
CA ILE A 413 -4.92 -9.28 7.88
C ILE A 413 -3.89 -8.15 7.90
N LEU A 414 -4.37 -6.92 7.74
CA LEU A 414 -3.54 -5.73 7.75
C LEU A 414 -3.55 -5.12 9.16
N MET A 415 -2.52 -5.47 9.92
CA MET A 415 -2.36 -5.12 11.34
C MET A 415 -1.20 -4.11 11.49
N GLY A 416 -1.36 -2.92 10.88
CA GLY A 416 -0.34 -1.89 10.85
C GLY A 416 -0.31 -1.02 12.09
N PHE A 417 0.87 -0.47 12.37
CA PHE A 417 1.18 0.32 13.56
C PHE A 417 1.73 1.72 13.24
N GLY A 418 1.99 2.02 11.97
CA GLY A 418 2.46 3.34 11.54
C GLY A 418 1.44 4.45 11.79
N LEU A 419 1.89 5.69 11.75
CA LEU A 419 1.06 6.90 11.84
C LEU A 419 1.39 7.83 10.68
N GLU A 420 0.43 8.66 10.28
CA GLU A 420 0.68 9.72 9.28
C GLU A 420 1.81 10.67 9.73
N SER A 421 1.97 10.87 11.04
CA SER A 421 3.05 11.69 11.63
C SER A 421 4.45 11.08 11.54
N ASP A 422 4.56 9.82 11.14
CA ASP A 422 5.84 9.09 11.11
C ASP A 422 6.67 9.44 9.89
N ALA A 423 6.09 10.23 8.97
CA ALA A 423 6.77 10.84 7.83
C ALA A 423 7.47 9.80 6.92
N ILE A 424 6.82 8.64 6.69
CA ILE A 424 7.30 7.62 5.75
C ILE A 424 7.57 8.23 4.38
N HIS A 425 8.56 7.74 3.64
CA HIS A 425 9.06 8.26 2.35
C HIS A 425 9.56 9.71 2.39
N SER A 426 9.64 10.32 3.58
CA SER A 426 10.08 11.71 3.76
C SER A 426 11.34 11.80 4.63
N PRO A 427 12.10 12.91 4.58
CA PRO A 427 13.12 13.19 5.57
C PRO A 427 12.54 13.23 7.00
N ASN A 428 13.32 12.76 7.96
CA ASN A 428 12.94 12.62 9.36
C ASN A 428 11.83 11.59 9.60
N GLU A 429 11.81 10.51 8.82
CA GLU A 429 11.03 9.33 9.15
C GLU A 429 11.31 8.89 10.58
N ASN A 430 10.27 8.46 11.26
CA ASN A 430 10.40 8.12 12.68
C ASN A 430 9.29 7.16 13.11
N PHE A 431 9.52 6.40 14.17
CA PHE A 431 8.55 5.46 14.72
C PHE A 431 8.42 5.60 16.23
N SER A 432 7.21 5.57 16.77
CA SER A 432 6.94 5.71 18.19
C SER A 432 7.37 4.48 18.99
N LEU A 433 8.19 4.66 20.04
CA LEU A 433 8.54 3.59 20.97
C LEU A 433 7.34 3.02 21.74
N ASP A 434 6.38 3.87 22.09
CA ASP A 434 5.17 3.42 22.77
C ASP A 434 4.34 2.51 21.85
N ILE A 435 4.22 2.89 20.57
CA ILE A 435 3.53 2.07 19.56
C ILE A 435 4.31 0.79 19.29
N PHE A 436 5.64 0.84 19.19
CA PHE A 436 6.48 -0.36 19.04
C PHE A 436 6.22 -1.38 20.15
N ARG A 437 6.19 -0.94 21.42
CA ARG A 437 5.87 -1.80 22.57
C ARG A 437 4.46 -2.37 22.49
N LYS A 438 3.46 -1.50 22.26
CA LYS A 438 2.05 -1.90 22.13
C LYS A 438 1.82 -2.81 20.94
N GLY A 439 2.55 -2.61 19.85
CA GLY A 439 2.51 -3.47 18.67
C GLY A 439 2.93 -4.90 19.01
N ILE A 440 4.02 -5.08 19.75
CA ILE A 440 4.46 -6.41 20.21
C ILE A 440 3.36 -7.05 21.08
N GLU A 441 2.78 -6.32 22.02
CA GLU A 441 1.66 -6.83 22.85
C GLU A 441 0.45 -7.23 21.99
N ALA A 442 0.08 -6.39 21.00
CA ALA A 442 -1.06 -6.64 20.14
C ALA A 442 -0.86 -7.89 19.26
N VAL A 443 0.34 -8.07 18.70
CA VAL A 443 0.66 -9.25 17.87
C VAL A 443 0.72 -10.52 18.72
N VAL A 444 1.29 -10.45 19.93
CA VAL A 444 1.25 -11.60 20.87
C VAL A 444 -0.20 -12.01 21.15
N GLU A 445 -1.08 -11.05 21.43
CA GLU A 445 -2.48 -11.35 21.68
C GLU A 445 -3.19 -11.89 20.44
N PHE A 446 -2.92 -11.34 19.25
CA PHE A 446 -3.40 -11.91 18.00
C PHE A 446 -3.11 -13.40 17.91
N HIS A 447 -1.84 -13.79 18.08
CA HIS A 447 -1.43 -15.19 18.01
C HIS A 447 -2.09 -16.07 19.09
N GLN A 448 -2.38 -15.53 20.25
CA GLN A 448 -3.08 -16.25 21.32
C GLN A 448 -4.57 -16.41 21.05
N GLN A 449 -5.22 -15.44 20.41
CA GLN A 449 -6.65 -15.46 20.10
C GLN A 449 -6.98 -16.24 18.83
N TYR A 450 -6.10 -16.22 17.83
CA TYR A 450 -6.32 -16.91 16.55
C TYR A 450 -6.50 -18.43 16.70
N ASN A 451 -6.08 -19.03 17.81
CA ASN A 451 -6.17 -20.46 18.06
C ASN A 451 -7.35 -20.87 18.96
N LYS A 452 -8.23 -19.99 19.30
CA LYS A 452 -9.43 -20.25 20.10
C LYS A 452 -10.66 -20.35 19.16
#